data_cb03d43bd506e094b1a8bb7728ef3ec8
#
_entry.id   cb03d43bd506e094b1a8bb7728ef3ec8
#
_cell.length_a   1.000
_cell.length_b   1.000
_cell.length_c   1.000
_cell.angle_alpha   90.00
_cell.angle_beta   90.00
_cell.angle_gamma   90.00
#
_symmetry.space_group_name_H-M   'P 1'
#
loop_
_entity.id
_entity.type
_entity.pdbx_description
1 polymer ?
#
loop_
_entity_poly.entity_id
_entity_poly.type
_entity_poly.pdbx_seq_one_letter_code
_entity_poly.pdbx_strand_id
1 'polypeptide(L)'
;MPTTPTVHEYTEPPARIRAGFEERPKRLAAVEGRAAALPATPAREPDADGDREDLGGVTIVHRFVDAPGDGETVRWHYVECGPAEAPVVVFLHGVPDSWWQWHYALEALGGTFRCLAIDLKGYGQSEKGTGDFRQEGVATQLHALLDQIGVDRFSLITHDRGTPVADHLVARLGERVIRYGRGQQHLWKLHPDLHPQQEMFTSAEAPVILSDARTFVVAAYTLLAERPVKESDLVRTVQEFSYEGISRAVPRYFNSSSFRQEWIERRTRLIDAWRCPVLLLQGRDDPNQPHEFYTDPAVLDRLPVGSAVHLFDAGHFWPFEAPTETVQVLEEFLARETHA
;
A
#
# COMPACT_ATOMS: atom_id res chain seq x y z
N MET A 1 -13.50 -32.15 9.17
CA MET A 1 -12.35 -31.33 8.76
C MET A 1 -12.86 -30.28 7.78
N PRO A 2 -12.65 -28.99 7.99
CA PRO A 2 -13.03 -28.02 6.98
C PRO A 2 -12.20 -28.32 5.72
N THR A 3 -12.89 -28.57 4.62
CA THR A 3 -12.27 -28.74 3.30
C THR A 3 -11.53 -27.46 2.96
N THR A 4 -10.22 -27.54 2.75
CA THR A 4 -9.43 -26.41 2.24
C THR A 4 -10.09 -25.94 0.95
N PRO A 5 -10.55 -24.67 0.87
CA PRO A 5 -11.19 -24.19 -0.34
C PRO A 5 -10.22 -24.33 -1.51
N THR A 6 -10.69 -24.90 -2.60
CA THR A 6 -9.89 -25.01 -3.82
C THR A 6 -9.51 -23.63 -4.29
N VAL A 7 -8.24 -23.41 -4.60
CA VAL A 7 -7.79 -22.18 -5.24
C VAL A 7 -8.41 -22.13 -6.62
N HIS A 8 -9.37 -21.24 -6.83
CA HIS A 8 -9.82 -20.95 -8.19
C HIS A 8 -8.74 -20.11 -8.86
N GLU A 9 -7.87 -20.78 -9.60
CA GLU A 9 -7.02 -20.09 -10.57
C GLU A 9 -7.95 -19.65 -11.72
N TYR A 10 -7.94 -18.34 -12.04
CA TYR A 10 -8.56 -17.91 -13.28
C TYR A 10 -7.73 -18.49 -14.42
N THR A 11 -8.33 -19.36 -15.21
CA THR A 11 -7.73 -19.87 -16.45
C THR A 11 -7.74 -18.81 -17.54
N GLU A 12 -8.62 -17.81 -17.40
CA GLU A 12 -8.73 -16.68 -18.33
C GLU A 12 -9.02 -15.38 -17.55
N PRO A 13 -8.35 -14.27 -17.91
CA PRO A 13 -8.63 -12.98 -17.30
C PRO A 13 -10.05 -12.50 -17.66
N PRO A 14 -10.74 -11.79 -16.75
CA PRO A 14 -11.99 -11.11 -17.07
C PRO A 14 -11.87 -10.23 -18.32
N ALA A 15 -12.96 -10.09 -19.08
CA ALA A 15 -12.95 -9.38 -20.36
C ALA A 15 -12.35 -7.97 -20.29
N ARG A 16 -12.64 -7.21 -19.21
CA ARG A 16 -12.09 -5.87 -19.02
C ARG A 16 -10.58 -5.86 -18.78
N ILE A 17 -10.05 -6.90 -18.12
CA ILE A 17 -8.60 -7.05 -17.93
C ILE A 17 -7.91 -7.33 -19.26
N ARG A 18 -8.50 -8.18 -20.11
CA ARG A 18 -8.01 -8.37 -21.49
C ARG A 18 -7.99 -7.06 -22.27
N ALA A 19 -9.09 -6.29 -22.21
CA ALA A 19 -9.16 -4.98 -22.85
C ALA A 19 -8.06 -4.04 -22.32
N GLY A 20 -7.78 -4.05 -21.01
CA GLY A 20 -6.69 -3.31 -20.40
C GLY A 20 -5.31 -3.71 -20.95
N PHE A 21 -5.08 -5.01 -21.17
CA PHE A 21 -3.85 -5.49 -21.80
C PHE A 21 -3.73 -5.09 -23.27
N GLU A 22 -4.81 -5.08 -24.02
CA GLU A 22 -4.84 -4.62 -25.41
C GLU A 22 -4.52 -3.11 -25.53
N GLU A 23 -4.98 -2.30 -24.58
CA GLU A 23 -4.68 -0.87 -24.50
C GLU A 23 -3.28 -0.57 -23.95
N ARG A 24 -2.63 -1.51 -23.25
CA ARG A 24 -1.33 -1.31 -22.61
C ARG A 24 -0.23 -0.79 -23.54
N PRO A 25 -0.06 -1.29 -24.79
CA PRO A 25 0.94 -0.75 -25.70
C PRO A 25 0.72 0.73 -26.03
N LYS A 26 -0.53 1.17 -26.19
CA LYS A 26 -0.86 2.59 -26.42
C LYS A 26 -0.55 3.43 -25.18
N ARG A 27 -0.91 2.95 -24.00
CA ARG A 27 -0.61 3.61 -22.74
C ARG A 27 0.91 3.73 -22.54
N LEU A 28 1.67 2.67 -22.81
CA LEU A 28 3.14 2.69 -22.76
C LEU A 28 3.74 3.70 -23.73
N ALA A 29 3.23 3.78 -24.97
CA ALA A 29 3.69 4.75 -25.96
C ALA A 29 3.47 6.22 -25.53
N ALA A 30 2.52 6.48 -24.64
CA ALA A 30 2.25 7.81 -24.11
C ALA A 30 3.17 8.21 -22.93
N VAL A 31 3.88 7.26 -22.30
CA VAL A 31 4.64 7.49 -21.07
C VAL A 31 5.74 8.52 -21.25
N GLU A 32 6.54 8.40 -22.31
CA GLU A 32 7.65 9.34 -22.58
C GLU A 32 7.15 10.79 -22.71
N GLY A 33 6.10 10.99 -23.52
CA GLY A 33 5.49 12.30 -23.69
C GLY A 33 4.90 12.87 -22.39
N ARG A 34 4.24 12.04 -21.58
CA ARG A 34 3.70 12.44 -20.28
C ARG A 34 4.81 12.75 -19.27
N ALA A 35 5.85 11.93 -19.22
CA ALA A 35 7.00 12.18 -18.36
C ALA A 35 7.71 13.47 -18.72
N ALA A 36 7.88 13.75 -20.03
CA ALA A 36 8.47 14.99 -20.51
C ALA A 36 7.60 16.24 -20.20
N ALA A 37 6.27 16.08 -20.22
CA ALA A 37 5.33 17.15 -19.93
C ALA A 37 5.21 17.49 -18.42
N LEU A 38 5.55 16.55 -17.54
CA LEU A 38 5.52 16.78 -16.09
C LEU A 38 6.50 17.92 -15.73
N PRO A 39 6.15 18.88 -14.86
CA PRO A 39 7.05 19.94 -14.41
C PRO A 39 8.39 19.42 -13.92
N ALA A 40 9.42 20.25 -13.98
CA ALA A 40 10.71 19.90 -13.41
C ALA A 40 10.55 19.50 -11.93
N THR A 41 11.07 18.34 -11.58
CA THR A 41 11.02 17.79 -10.22
C THR A 41 12.43 17.80 -9.64
N PRO A 42 12.86 18.91 -8.98
CA PRO A 42 14.16 18.89 -8.31
C PRO A 42 14.15 17.80 -7.24
N ALA A 43 15.32 17.20 -7.02
CA ALA A 43 15.48 16.27 -5.92
C ALA A 43 15.05 16.93 -4.60
N ARG A 44 14.34 16.19 -3.76
CA ARG A 44 13.99 16.64 -2.42
C ARG A 44 15.14 16.23 -1.49
N GLU A 45 15.59 17.18 -0.68
CA GLU A 45 16.49 16.86 0.42
C GLU A 45 15.76 16.01 1.45
N PRO A 46 16.46 15.03 2.05
CA PRO A 46 15.88 14.24 3.14
C PRO A 46 15.49 15.14 4.32
N ASP A 47 14.35 14.81 4.93
CA ASP A 47 13.90 15.49 6.14
C ASP A 47 14.72 15.06 7.36
N ALA A 48 14.74 15.87 8.40
CA ALA A 48 15.29 15.56 9.70
C ALA A 48 14.17 15.13 10.68
N ASP A 49 14.56 14.44 11.76
CA ASP A 49 13.60 14.13 12.83
C ASP A 49 13.07 15.42 13.46
N GLY A 50 11.74 15.53 13.50
CA GLY A 50 11.06 16.73 14.02
C GLY A 50 10.75 17.80 12.97
N ASP A 51 11.18 17.64 11.72
CA ASP A 51 10.81 18.54 10.64
C ASP A 51 9.29 18.55 10.45
N ARG A 52 8.76 19.69 10.01
CA ARG A 52 7.32 19.92 9.91
C ARG A 52 6.93 20.37 8.51
N GLU A 53 5.79 19.87 8.06
CA GLU A 53 5.16 20.27 6.82
C GLU A 53 3.68 20.56 7.08
N ASP A 54 3.12 21.58 6.42
CA ASP A 54 1.68 21.91 6.51
C ASP A 54 0.91 21.22 5.37
N LEU A 55 -0.15 20.51 5.74
CA LEU A 55 -1.10 19.89 4.82
C LEU A 55 -2.49 20.48 5.07
N GLY A 56 -2.86 21.52 4.31
CA GLY A 56 -4.20 22.06 4.38
C GLY A 56 -4.63 22.55 5.77
N GLY A 57 -3.68 23.00 6.60
CA GLY A 57 -3.92 23.42 7.98
C GLY A 57 -3.69 22.35 9.04
N VAL A 58 -3.34 21.14 8.63
CA VAL A 58 -2.85 20.08 9.54
C VAL A 58 -1.33 20.03 9.44
N THR A 59 -0.65 20.22 10.58
CA THR A 59 0.79 20.07 10.65
C THR A 59 1.17 18.61 10.78
N ILE A 60 1.93 18.08 9.83
CA ILE A 60 2.61 16.80 9.97
C ILE A 60 4.00 16.98 10.53
N VAL A 61 4.50 15.96 11.21
CA VAL A 61 5.85 15.93 11.78
C VAL A 61 6.57 14.69 11.27
N HIS A 62 7.73 14.88 10.65
CA HIS A 62 8.61 13.79 10.22
C HIS A 62 9.30 13.15 11.42
N ARG A 63 9.30 11.83 11.47
CA ARG A 63 9.90 11.04 12.54
C ARG A 63 10.83 9.98 12.00
N PHE A 64 11.97 9.83 12.67
CA PHE A 64 12.93 8.77 12.38
C PHE A 64 13.17 7.95 13.65
N VAL A 65 12.97 6.65 13.55
CA VAL A 65 13.14 5.73 14.68
C VAL A 65 13.93 4.51 14.25
N ASP A 66 14.99 4.22 14.98
CA ASP A 66 15.76 2.99 14.82
C ASP A 66 15.10 1.90 15.67
N ALA A 67 14.44 0.94 15.06
CA ALA A 67 13.76 -0.16 15.73
C ALA A 67 14.50 -1.49 15.50
N PRO A 68 14.48 -2.40 16.49
CA PRO A 68 15.08 -3.72 16.33
C PRO A 68 14.35 -4.51 15.24
N GLY A 69 15.11 -5.20 14.40
CA GLY A 69 14.64 -6.16 13.44
C GLY A 69 15.14 -7.56 13.76
N ASP A 70 14.90 -8.51 12.87
CA ASP A 70 15.33 -9.90 13.02
C ASP A 70 16.83 -10.02 12.73
N GLY A 71 17.68 -9.70 13.75
CA GLY A 71 19.14 -9.66 13.64
C GLY A 71 19.70 -8.38 13.00
N GLU A 72 18.89 -7.38 12.78
CA GLU A 72 19.28 -6.07 12.25
C GLU A 72 18.58 -4.93 12.99
N THR A 73 19.06 -3.70 12.81
CA THR A 73 18.34 -2.48 13.17
C THR A 73 17.78 -1.88 11.91
N VAL A 74 16.48 -1.53 11.90
CA VAL A 74 15.82 -0.88 10.78
C VAL A 74 15.53 0.57 11.16
N ARG A 75 16.06 1.50 10.39
CA ARG A 75 15.69 2.90 10.50
C ARG A 75 14.39 3.14 9.74
N TRP A 76 13.35 3.48 10.48
CA TRP A 76 12.04 3.78 9.95
C TRP A 76 11.85 5.29 9.84
N HIS A 77 11.25 5.71 8.77
CA HIS A 77 10.65 7.02 8.61
C HIS A 77 9.14 6.90 8.61
N TYR A 78 8.46 7.80 9.31
CA TYR A 78 7.03 8.01 9.21
C TYR A 78 6.70 9.47 9.46
N VAL A 79 5.52 9.88 9.02
CA VAL A 79 4.96 11.17 9.41
C VAL A 79 3.81 10.96 10.38
N GLU A 80 3.67 11.87 11.33
CA GLU A 80 2.55 11.85 12.27
C GLU A 80 1.83 13.19 12.31
N CYS A 81 0.51 13.14 12.55
CA CYS A 81 -0.30 14.31 12.86
C CYS A 81 -1.43 13.94 13.82
N GLY A 82 -2.08 14.96 14.35
CA GLY A 82 -3.24 14.82 15.23
C GLY A 82 -2.93 14.81 16.72
N PRO A 83 -3.97 14.78 17.58
CA PRO A 83 -3.79 14.80 19.03
C PRO A 83 -3.14 13.51 19.52
N ALA A 84 -2.16 13.62 20.40
CA ALA A 84 -1.35 12.49 20.87
C ALA A 84 -2.19 11.38 21.54
N GLU A 85 -3.25 11.76 22.23
CA GLU A 85 -4.13 10.82 22.95
C GLU A 85 -5.34 10.34 22.14
N ALA A 86 -5.44 10.77 20.87
CA ALA A 86 -6.54 10.34 20.01
C ALA A 86 -6.35 8.89 19.54
N PRO A 87 -7.43 8.21 19.11
CA PRO A 87 -7.33 6.89 18.53
C PRO A 87 -6.32 6.86 17.36
N VAL A 88 -5.46 5.83 17.34
CA VAL A 88 -4.38 5.74 16.36
C VAL A 88 -4.87 5.12 15.05
N VAL A 89 -4.47 5.72 13.94
CA VAL A 89 -4.62 5.16 12.59
C VAL A 89 -3.25 5.06 11.93
N VAL A 90 -2.86 3.86 11.55
CA VAL A 90 -1.62 3.57 10.83
C VAL A 90 -1.92 3.38 9.35
N PHE A 91 -1.11 4.00 8.48
CA PHE A 91 -1.24 3.92 7.03
C PHE A 91 0.01 3.30 6.42
N LEU A 92 -0.18 2.34 5.51
CA LEU A 92 0.89 1.72 4.73
C LEU A 92 0.62 1.86 3.23
N HIS A 93 1.57 2.43 2.53
CA HIS A 93 1.48 2.71 1.10
C HIS A 93 1.89 1.52 0.21
N GLY A 94 1.77 1.70 -1.10
CA GLY A 94 2.23 0.77 -2.13
C GLY A 94 3.40 1.27 -2.98
N VAL A 95 3.62 0.63 -4.12
CA VAL A 95 4.58 1.06 -5.14
C VAL A 95 3.85 1.87 -6.22
N PRO A 96 4.36 3.03 -6.67
CA PRO A 96 5.67 3.63 -6.38
C PRO A 96 5.64 4.72 -5.30
N ASP A 97 4.75 4.60 -4.35
CA ASP A 97 4.42 5.65 -3.40
C ASP A 97 5.29 5.62 -2.12
N SER A 98 4.98 6.54 -1.22
CA SER A 98 5.50 6.74 0.13
C SER A 98 4.35 7.11 1.06
N TRP A 99 4.65 7.60 2.27
CA TRP A 99 3.66 8.20 3.16
C TRP A 99 2.76 9.23 2.44
N TRP A 100 3.27 9.90 1.39
CA TRP A 100 2.57 10.92 0.62
C TRP A 100 1.26 10.41 -0.02
N GLN A 101 1.16 9.12 -0.31
CA GLN A 101 -0.08 8.52 -0.80
C GLN A 101 -1.29 8.83 0.07
N TRP A 102 -1.06 9.06 1.35
CA TRP A 102 -2.10 9.25 2.35
C TRP A 102 -2.35 10.71 2.74
N HIS A 103 -1.71 11.68 2.07
CA HIS A 103 -1.75 13.08 2.48
C HIS A 103 -3.18 13.65 2.56
N TYR A 104 -4.10 13.27 1.65
CA TYR A 104 -5.51 13.67 1.75
C TYR A 104 -6.21 13.09 2.99
N ALA A 105 -5.90 11.85 3.35
CA ALA A 105 -6.42 11.22 4.54
C ALA A 105 -5.83 11.84 5.82
N LEU A 106 -4.53 12.17 5.81
CA LEU A 106 -3.87 12.86 6.92
C LEU A 106 -4.46 14.26 7.15
N GLU A 107 -4.68 15.03 6.07
CA GLU A 107 -5.32 16.34 6.12
C GLU A 107 -6.72 16.28 6.75
N ALA A 108 -7.55 15.31 6.32
CA ALA A 108 -8.92 15.21 6.79
C ALA A 108 -9.03 14.60 8.20
N LEU A 109 -8.27 13.56 8.49
CA LEU A 109 -8.40 12.77 9.72
C LEU A 109 -7.54 13.32 10.86
N GLY A 110 -6.51 14.12 10.57
CA GLY A 110 -5.54 14.60 11.54
C GLY A 110 -6.11 15.54 12.63
N GLY A 111 -7.34 16.04 12.46
CA GLY A 111 -8.04 16.77 13.51
C GLY A 111 -8.71 15.87 14.58
N THR A 112 -8.94 14.60 14.24
CA THR A 112 -9.73 13.66 15.06
C THR A 112 -8.92 12.44 15.51
N PHE A 113 -8.00 11.98 14.71
CA PHE A 113 -7.18 10.79 14.96
C PHE A 113 -5.69 11.16 15.07
N ARG A 114 -4.94 10.36 15.83
CA ARG A 114 -3.50 10.34 15.73
C ARG A 114 -3.12 9.47 14.52
N CYS A 115 -2.76 10.11 13.42
CA CYS A 115 -2.44 9.46 12.17
C CYS A 115 -0.93 9.25 12.02
N LEU A 116 -0.53 8.06 11.60
CA LEU A 116 0.85 7.64 11.37
C LEU A 116 0.94 7.05 9.97
N ALA A 117 1.56 7.76 9.02
CA ALA A 117 1.80 7.22 7.68
C ALA A 117 3.27 6.81 7.55
N ILE A 118 3.52 5.50 7.39
CA ILE A 118 4.85 4.91 7.50
C ILE A 118 5.38 4.63 6.10
N ASP A 119 6.62 5.08 5.83
CA ASP A 119 7.37 4.62 4.67
C ASP A 119 7.78 3.17 4.88
N LEU A 120 7.35 2.29 4.00
CA LEU A 120 7.77 0.89 4.03
C LEU A 120 9.29 0.78 3.91
N LYS A 121 9.90 -0.22 4.56
CA LYS A 121 11.30 -0.55 4.34
C LYS A 121 11.59 -0.64 2.85
N GLY A 122 12.61 0.04 2.38
CA GLY A 122 12.96 0.11 0.96
C GLY A 122 12.33 1.26 0.19
N TYR A 123 11.43 2.04 0.80
CA TYR A 123 10.73 3.17 0.18
C TYR A 123 10.95 4.47 0.96
N GLY A 124 10.56 5.59 0.35
CA GLY A 124 10.60 6.90 0.97
C GLY A 124 11.94 7.17 1.66
N GLN A 125 11.91 7.52 2.93
CA GLN A 125 13.10 7.80 3.72
C GLN A 125 13.44 6.69 4.74
N SER A 126 12.69 5.57 4.76
CA SER A 126 13.02 4.39 5.55
C SER A 126 14.25 3.64 5.03
N GLU A 127 14.80 2.72 5.83
CA GLU A 127 15.98 1.89 5.53
C GLU A 127 15.86 1.18 4.18
N LYS A 128 16.92 1.24 3.39
CA LYS A 128 17.01 0.65 2.03
C LYS A 128 18.16 -0.35 1.89
N GLY A 129 18.87 -0.59 2.98
CA GLY A 129 20.05 -1.43 3.01
C GLY A 129 19.78 -2.91 2.76
N THR A 130 20.40 -3.75 3.54
CA THR A 130 20.29 -5.21 3.49
C THR A 130 19.21 -5.73 4.44
N GLY A 131 19.17 -7.03 4.62
CA GLY A 131 18.29 -7.69 5.58
C GLY A 131 17.05 -8.29 4.95
N ASP A 132 16.05 -8.56 5.78
CA ASP A 132 14.83 -9.25 5.35
C ASP A 132 13.84 -8.30 4.66
N PHE A 133 13.48 -8.64 3.43
CA PHE A 133 12.46 -7.97 2.63
C PHE A 133 11.24 -8.87 2.36
N ARG A 134 11.19 -10.07 2.98
CA ARG A 134 9.98 -10.89 2.93
C ARG A 134 8.86 -10.16 3.67
N GLN A 135 7.64 -10.33 3.22
CA GLN A 135 6.47 -9.65 3.80
C GLN A 135 6.31 -9.96 5.29
N GLU A 136 6.52 -11.21 5.70
CA GLU A 136 6.48 -11.63 7.10
C GLU A 136 7.61 -10.97 7.92
N GLY A 137 8.83 -10.91 7.38
CA GLY A 137 9.97 -10.27 8.03
C GLY A 137 9.74 -8.79 8.25
N VAL A 138 9.32 -8.08 7.19
CA VAL A 138 8.98 -6.64 7.28
C VAL A 138 7.83 -6.40 8.26
N ALA A 139 6.82 -7.28 8.31
CA ALA A 139 5.75 -7.19 9.31
C ALA A 139 6.28 -7.37 10.75
N THR A 140 7.27 -8.24 10.96
CA THR A 140 7.92 -8.41 12.26
C THR A 140 8.69 -7.14 12.68
N GLN A 141 9.42 -6.55 11.75
CA GLN A 141 10.16 -5.31 11.96
C GLN A 141 9.22 -4.12 12.23
N LEU A 142 8.10 -4.06 11.49
CA LEU A 142 7.06 -3.03 11.70
C LEU A 142 6.36 -3.19 13.06
N HIS A 143 6.12 -4.43 13.52
CA HIS A 143 5.64 -4.67 14.88
C HIS A 143 6.59 -4.09 15.92
N ALA A 144 7.88 -4.33 15.80
CA ALA A 144 8.89 -3.79 16.72
C ALA A 144 8.93 -2.24 16.70
N LEU A 145 8.74 -1.61 15.53
CA LEU A 145 8.57 -0.16 15.44
C LEU A 145 7.37 0.30 16.26
N LEU A 146 6.19 -0.30 16.04
CA LEU A 146 4.96 0.08 16.73
C LEU A 146 5.09 -0.04 18.25
N ASP A 147 5.73 -1.11 18.74
CA ASP A 147 6.01 -1.28 20.16
C ASP A 147 6.93 -0.18 20.70
N GLN A 148 7.99 0.16 19.95
CA GLN A 148 8.96 1.17 20.37
C GLN A 148 8.38 2.58 20.44
N ILE A 149 7.44 2.92 19.55
CA ILE A 149 6.74 4.22 19.55
C ILE A 149 5.47 4.22 20.40
N GLY A 150 5.22 3.14 21.14
CA GLY A 150 4.12 3.04 22.11
C GLY A 150 2.73 2.93 21.46
N VAL A 151 2.63 2.39 20.26
CA VAL A 151 1.36 2.14 19.58
C VAL A 151 0.85 0.75 19.95
N ASP A 152 -0.06 0.68 20.94
CA ASP A 152 -0.62 -0.58 21.41
C ASP A 152 -1.83 -1.02 20.59
N ARG A 153 -2.85 -0.17 20.46
CA ARG A 153 -4.07 -0.46 19.70
C ARG A 153 -4.29 0.58 18.60
N PHE A 154 -4.63 0.12 17.40
CA PHE A 154 -4.75 1.00 16.24
C PHE A 154 -5.68 0.43 15.16
N SER A 155 -6.18 1.31 14.31
CA SER A 155 -6.77 0.94 13.03
C SER A 155 -5.67 0.97 11.96
N LEU A 156 -5.73 0.06 10.98
CA LEU A 156 -4.72 -0.08 9.93
C LEU A 156 -5.36 0.12 8.56
N ILE A 157 -4.82 1.03 7.76
CA ILE A 157 -5.27 1.29 6.39
C ILE A 157 -4.10 1.05 5.44
N THR A 158 -4.35 0.32 4.37
CA THR A 158 -3.27 -0.12 3.48
C THR A 158 -3.63 -0.03 2.01
N HIS A 159 -2.58 0.02 1.19
CA HIS A 159 -2.70 -0.02 -0.25
C HIS A 159 -1.56 -0.84 -0.85
N ASP A 160 -1.83 -1.57 -1.93
CA ASP A 160 -0.88 -2.31 -2.77
C ASP A 160 0.18 -3.09 -1.95
N ARG A 161 1.48 -2.75 -2.02
CA ARG A 161 2.58 -3.47 -1.33
C ARG A 161 2.53 -3.39 0.20
N GLY A 162 1.87 -2.39 0.74
CA GLY A 162 1.62 -2.31 2.19
C GLY A 162 0.66 -3.39 2.67
N THR A 163 -0.26 -3.82 1.82
CA THR A 163 -1.30 -4.79 2.17
C THR A 163 -0.74 -6.19 2.50
N PRO A 164 0.14 -6.80 1.70
CA PRO A 164 0.72 -8.09 2.07
C PRO A 164 1.49 -8.07 3.38
N VAL A 165 2.22 -6.99 3.66
CA VAL A 165 2.90 -6.81 4.95
C VAL A 165 1.88 -6.70 6.08
N ALA A 166 0.82 -5.92 5.87
CA ALA A 166 -0.25 -5.76 6.84
C ALA A 166 -1.02 -7.06 7.11
N ASP A 167 -1.25 -7.90 6.10
CA ASP A 167 -1.91 -9.20 6.27
C ASP A 167 -1.19 -10.05 7.35
N HIS A 168 0.15 -10.07 7.33
CA HIS A 168 0.98 -10.73 8.35
C HIS A 168 0.92 -10.00 9.70
N LEU A 169 0.95 -8.67 9.68
CA LEU A 169 0.91 -7.86 10.89
C LEU A 169 -0.42 -8.03 11.64
N VAL A 170 -1.56 -7.99 10.94
CA VAL A 170 -2.90 -8.19 11.52
C VAL A 170 -3.04 -9.59 12.12
N ALA A 171 -2.56 -10.62 11.43
CA ALA A 171 -2.59 -11.99 11.93
C ALA A 171 -1.72 -12.16 13.20
N ARG A 172 -0.60 -11.45 13.29
CA ARG A 172 0.32 -11.49 14.43
C ARG A 172 -0.21 -10.73 15.64
N LEU A 173 -0.79 -9.54 15.43
CA LEU A 173 -1.19 -8.62 16.48
C LEU A 173 -2.59 -8.89 17.04
N GLY A 174 -3.44 -9.60 16.28
CA GLY A 174 -4.77 -9.98 16.73
C GLY A 174 -5.62 -8.77 17.17
N GLU A 175 -6.03 -8.75 18.43
CA GLU A 175 -6.93 -7.73 18.98
C GLU A 175 -6.31 -6.33 19.12
N ARG A 176 -5.01 -6.18 18.95
CA ARG A 176 -4.37 -4.84 18.89
C ARG A 176 -4.82 -4.09 17.63
N VAL A 177 -5.15 -4.79 16.55
CA VAL A 177 -5.72 -4.17 15.36
C VAL A 177 -7.23 -4.07 15.52
N ILE A 178 -7.73 -2.84 15.63
CA ILE A 178 -9.16 -2.56 15.88
C ILE A 178 -9.97 -2.71 14.60
N ARG A 179 -9.42 -2.26 13.46
CA ARG A 179 -10.03 -2.30 12.12
C ARG A 179 -8.95 -2.42 11.08
N TYR A 180 -9.27 -3.07 9.97
CA TYR A 180 -8.35 -3.24 8.88
C TYR A 180 -8.97 -2.79 7.54
N GLY A 181 -8.57 -1.62 7.04
CA GLY A 181 -8.84 -1.17 5.68
C GLY A 181 -7.80 -1.76 4.73
N ARG A 182 -8.21 -2.74 3.94
CA ARG A 182 -7.32 -3.57 3.12
C ARG A 182 -7.52 -3.28 1.65
N GLY A 183 -6.53 -2.65 1.01
CA GLY A 183 -6.62 -2.23 -0.39
C GLY A 183 -5.71 -2.99 -1.34
N GLN A 184 -6.24 -3.20 -2.55
CA GLN A 184 -5.49 -3.47 -3.78
C GLN A 184 -4.59 -4.73 -3.75
N GLN A 185 -5.02 -5.83 -3.15
CA GLN A 185 -4.28 -7.10 -3.22
C GLN A 185 -5.22 -8.31 -3.19
N HIS A 186 -4.93 -9.30 -4.03
CA HIS A 186 -5.70 -10.54 -4.08
C HIS A 186 -5.75 -11.25 -2.73
N LEU A 187 -6.88 -11.88 -2.45
CA LEU A 187 -7.04 -12.77 -1.32
C LEU A 187 -7.01 -14.24 -1.71
N TRP A 188 -7.79 -14.60 -2.69
CA TRP A 188 -8.05 -15.99 -3.05
C TRP A 188 -7.68 -16.40 -4.45
N LYS A 189 -7.69 -15.46 -5.37
CA LYS A 189 -7.57 -15.76 -6.79
C LYS A 189 -6.34 -15.09 -7.34
N LEU A 190 -5.51 -15.85 -8.02
CA LEU A 190 -4.35 -15.34 -8.72
C LEU A 190 -4.75 -15.08 -10.17
N HIS A 191 -4.45 -13.88 -10.63
CA HIS A 191 -4.57 -13.56 -12.04
C HIS A 191 -3.29 -14.02 -12.76
N PRO A 192 -3.37 -14.91 -13.77
CA PRO A 192 -2.17 -15.45 -14.43
C PRO A 192 -1.30 -14.38 -15.08
N ASP A 193 -1.88 -13.26 -15.48
CA ASP A 193 -1.18 -12.18 -16.21
C ASP A 193 -0.54 -11.12 -15.29
N LEU A 194 -0.52 -11.33 -13.99
CA LEU A 194 0.29 -10.50 -13.07
C LEU A 194 1.81 -10.73 -13.23
N HIS A 195 2.17 -11.81 -13.89
CA HIS A 195 3.57 -12.19 -14.12
C HIS A 195 4.43 -11.17 -14.87
N PRO A 196 3.96 -10.47 -15.93
CA PRO A 196 4.82 -9.52 -16.64
C PRO A 196 5.36 -8.39 -15.79
N GLN A 197 4.59 -7.93 -14.80
CA GLN A 197 5.05 -6.89 -13.87
C GLN A 197 6.04 -7.45 -12.87
N GLN A 198 5.77 -8.64 -12.34
CA GLN A 198 6.72 -9.33 -11.46
C GLN A 198 8.04 -9.56 -12.17
N GLU A 199 8.01 -10.00 -13.45
CA GLU A 199 9.19 -10.20 -14.25
C GLU A 199 10.04 -8.93 -14.36
N MET A 200 9.42 -7.78 -14.60
CA MET A 200 10.14 -6.50 -14.62
C MET A 200 10.86 -6.25 -13.29
N PHE A 201 10.16 -6.38 -12.16
CA PHE A 201 10.73 -6.10 -10.83
C PHE A 201 11.78 -7.12 -10.39
N THR A 202 11.74 -8.34 -10.92
CA THR A 202 12.70 -9.41 -10.59
C THR A 202 13.83 -9.54 -11.62
N SER A 203 13.79 -8.78 -12.71
CA SER A 203 14.83 -8.77 -13.72
C SER A 203 16.13 -8.14 -13.22
N ALA A 204 17.24 -8.45 -13.89
CA ALA A 204 18.53 -7.82 -13.61
C ALA A 204 18.53 -6.32 -13.93
N GLU A 205 17.67 -5.89 -14.83
CA GLU A 205 17.49 -4.51 -15.27
C GLU A 205 16.61 -3.68 -14.33
N ALA A 206 15.89 -4.31 -13.39
CA ALA A 206 14.98 -3.62 -12.50
C ALA A 206 15.62 -2.40 -11.79
N PRO A 207 16.83 -2.47 -11.21
CA PRO A 207 17.45 -1.31 -10.57
C PRO A 207 17.71 -0.15 -11.55
N VAL A 208 18.00 -0.45 -12.81
CA VAL A 208 18.23 0.56 -13.86
C VAL A 208 16.90 1.22 -14.25
N ILE A 209 15.86 0.42 -14.50
CA ILE A 209 14.51 0.90 -14.83
C ILE A 209 13.99 1.81 -13.71
N LEU A 210 14.13 1.37 -12.46
CA LEU A 210 13.63 2.09 -11.28
C LEU A 210 14.48 3.32 -10.91
N SER A 211 15.71 3.44 -11.45
CA SER A 211 16.56 4.61 -11.22
C SER A 211 16.07 5.86 -11.96
N ASP A 212 15.32 5.69 -13.05
CA ASP A 212 14.56 6.77 -13.66
C ASP A 212 13.19 6.88 -12.98
N ALA A 213 13.19 7.45 -11.78
CA ALA A 213 12.00 7.60 -10.95
C ALA A 213 10.86 8.31 -11.68
N ARG A 214 11.18 9.34 -12.49
CA ARG A 214 10.18 10.11 -13.24
C ARG A 214 9.45 9.23 -14.25
N THR A 215 10.19 8.57 -15.12
CA THR A 215 9.59 7.70 -16.13
C THR A 215 8.86 6.52 -15.49
N PHE A 216 9.42 5.93 -14.44
CA PHE A 216 8.80 4.81 -13.74
C PHE A 216 7.47 5.20 -13.06
N VAL A 217 7.43 6.28 -12.29
CA VAL A 217 6.20 6.77 -11.62
C VAL A 217 5.15 7.11 -12.67
N VAL A 218 5.52 7.90 -13.70
CA VAL A 218 4.56 8.25 -14.77
C VAL A 218 4.05 7.02 -15.48
N ALA A 219 4.89 6.00 -15.70
CA ALA A 219 4.47 4.74 -16.32
C ALA A 219 3.46 3.99 -15.43
N ALA A 220 3.73 3.87 -14.13
CA ALA A 220 2.82 3.21 -13.19
C ALA A 220 1.44 3.86 -13.21
N TYR A 221 1.37 5.17 -13.06
CA TYR A 221 0.11 5.91 -13.08
C TYR A 221 -0.56 5.91 -14.46
N THR A 222 0.21 5.99 -15.55
CA THR A 222 -0.36 5.91 -16.90
C THR A 222 -0.98 4.55 -17.20
N LEU A 223 -0.39 3.49 -16.66
CA LEU A 223 -0.85 2.12 -16.90
C LEU A 223 -2.01 1.71 -16.01
N LEU A 224 -2.08 2.22 -14.78
CA LEU A 224 -2.94 1.67 -13.74
C LEU A 224 -3.99 2.64 -13.21
N ALA A 225 -3.83 3.97 -13.41
CA ALA A 225 -4.87 4.93 -13.06
C ALA A 225 -5.92 5.02 -14.18
N GLU A 226 -7.18 5.10 -13.79
CA GLU A 226 -8.33 5.23 -14.69
C GLU A 226 -9.03 6.59 -14.56
N ARG A 227 -8.67 7.37 -13.54
CA ARG A 227 -9.14 8.73 -13.32
C ARG A 227 -7.95 9.68 -13.24
N PRO A 228 -8.14 10.98 -13.49
CA PRO A 228 -7.07 11.96 -13.41
C PRO A 228 -6.48 12.04 -11.99
N VAL A 229 -5.15 12.03 -11.91
CA VAL A 229 -4.39 12.33 -10.71
C VAL A 229 -3.81 13.73 -10.85
N LYS A 230 -3.79 14.51 -9.78
CA LYS A 230 -3.24 15.88 -9.83
C LYS A 230 -1.75 15.84 -10.17
N GLU A 231 -1.33 16.78 -10.99
CA GLU A 231 0.07 16.91 -11.40
C GLU A 231 1.00 17.12 -10.19
N SER A 232 0.56 17.92 -9.21
CA SER A 232 1.30 18.14 -7.96
C SER A 232 1.57 16.84 -7.20
N ASP A 233 0.61 15.93 -7.20
CA ASP A 233 0.74 14.64 -6.50
C ASP A 233 1.74 13.74 -7.21
N LEU A 234 1.69 13.71 -8.56
CA LEU A 234 2.68 12.97 -9.35
C LEU A 234 4.10 13.55 -9.18
N VAL A 235 4.24 14.89 -9.17
CA VAL A 235 5.53 15.55 -8.93
C VAL A 235 6.08 15.12 -7.57
N ARG A 236 5.26 15.18 -6.52
CA ARG A 236 5.71 14.79 -5.19
C ARG A 236 6.03 13.27 -5.12
N THR A 237 5.22 12.40 -5.73
CA THR A 237 5.51 10.97 -5.79
C THR A 237 6.85 10.70 -6.50
N VAL A 238 7.17 11.42 -7.59
CA VAL A 238 8.50 11.32 -8.23
C VAL A 238 9.61 11.72 -7.28
N GLN A 239 9.45 12.80 -6.51
CA GLN A 239 10.44 13.23 -5.52
C GLN A 239 10.66 12.18 -4.44
N GLU A 240 9.58 11.66 -3.87
CA GLU A 240 9.62 10.61 -2.84
C GLU A 240 10.25 9.31 -3.35
N PHE A 241 9.99 8.93 -4.60
CA PHE A 241 10.58 7.74 -5.21
C PHE A 241 12.02 7.95 -5.69
N SER A 242 12.52 9.19 -5.66
CA SER A 242 13.89 9.53 -6.09
C SER A 242 14.94 9.42 -4.98
N TYR A 243 14.55 9.14 -3.74
CA TYR A 243 15.53 8.98 -2.67
C TYR A 243 16.52 7.85 -2.96
N GLU A 244 17.77 8.07 -2.59
CA GLU A 244 18.85 7.12 -2.86
C GLU A 244 18.54 5.71 -2.32
N GLY A 245 18.81 4.70 -3.11
CA GLY A 245 18.69 3.29 -2.74
C GLY A 245 17.35 2.65 -3.08
N ILE A 246 16.28 3.40 -3.33
CA ILE A 246 14.94 2.85 -3.63
C ILE A 246 15.01 1.89 -4.83
N SER A 247 15.67 2.30 -5.91
CA SER A 247 15.78 1.47 -7.14
C SER A 247 16.43 0.10 -6.89
N ARG A 248 17.28 -0.02 -5.86
CA ARG A 248 17.90 -1.29 -5.46
C ARG A 248 17.11 -2.05 -4.41
N ALA A 249 16.36 -1.34 -3.58
CA ALA A 249 15.60 -1.93 -2.48
C ALA A 249 14.26 -2.53 -2.95
N VAL A 250 13.52 -1.82 -3.77
CA VAL A 250 12.19 -2.24 -4.26
C VAL A 250 12.21 -3.63 -4.91
N PRO A 251 13.15 -3.97 -5.81
CA PRO A 251 13.22 -5.32 -6.37
C PRO A 251 13.38 -6.43 -5.33
N ARG A 252 13.94 -6.13 -4.15
CA ARG A 252 14.12 -7.15 -3.10
C ARG A 252 12.80 -7.69 -2.57
N TYR A 253 11.77 -6.87 -2.46
CA TYR A 253 10.42 -7.33 -2.09
C TYR A 253 9.92 -8.40 -3.06
N PHE A 254 10.11 -8.17 -4.35
CA PHE A 254 9.65 -9.08 -5.40
C PHE A 254 10.52 -10.33 -5.50
N ASN A 255 11.83 -10.21 -5.25
CA ASN A 255 12.76 -11.34 -5.23
C ASN A 255 12.70 -12.17 -3.95
N SER A 256 12.34 -11.57 -2.83
CA SER A 256 12.28 -12.25 -1.52
C SER A 256 11.01 -13.06 -1.32
N SER A 257 9.99 -12.79 -2.11
CA SER A 257 8.64 -13.30 -1.91
C SER A 257 8.13 -14.00 -3.16
N SER A 258 7.69 -15.26 -3.02
CA SER A 258 6.90 -15.92 -4.04
C SER A 258 5.45 -15.44 -3.93
N PHE A 259 4.98 -14.68 -4.90
CA PHE A 259 3.58 -14.25 -4.96
C PHE A 259 2.59 -15.39 -4.73
N ARG A 260 2.87 -16.54 -5.35
CA ARG A 260 2.00 -17.71 -5.23
C ARG A 260 2.03 -18.30 -3.82
N GLN A 261 3.22 -18.45 -3.23
CA GLN A 261 3.39 -19.03 -1.90
C GLN A 261 2.76 -18.14 -0.83
N GLU A 262 3.07 -16.86 -0.81
CA GLU A 262 2.51 -15.90 0.13
C GLU A 262 0.99 -15.76 0.01
N TRP A 263 0.48 -15.84 -1.21
CA TRP A 263 -0.93 -15.79 -1.47
C TRP A 263 -1.67 -17.01 -0.91
N ILE A 264 -1.07 -18.22 -1.01
CA ILE A 264 -1.57 -19.43 -0.37
C ILE A 264 -1.52 -19.28 1.15
N GLU A 265 -0.43 -18.76 1.70
CA GLU A 265 -0.26 -18.52 3.14
C GLU A 265 -1.28 -17.51 3.67
N ARG A 266 -1.47 -16.40 3.00
CA ARG A 266 -2.50 -15.42 3.34
C ARG A 266 -3.88 -16.05 3.42
N ARG A 267 -4.23 -16.85 2.45
CA ARG A 267 -5.51 -17.55 2.42
C ARG A 267 -5.70 -18.56 3.55
N THR A 268 -4.67 -19.36 3.83
CA THR A 268 -4.80 -20.53 4.72
C THR A 268 -4.47 -20.22 6.18
N ARG A 269 -3.61 -19.25 6.45
CA ARG A 269 -3.14 -18.92 7.80
C ARG A 269 -3.61 -17.55 8.28
N LEU A 270 -3.38 -16.52 7.45
CA LEU A 270 -3.48 -15.15 7.91
C LEU A 270 -4.92 -14.71 8.08
N ILE A 271 -5.79 -15.01 7.10
CA ILE A 271 -7.19 -14.57 7.15
C ILE A 271 -7.92 -15.23 8.32
N ASP A 272 -7.68 -16.52 8.57
CA ASP A 272 -8.30 -17.22 9.68
C ASP A 272 -7.80 -16.72 11.07
N ALA A 273 -6.70 -15.98 11.09
CA ALA A 273 -6.15 -15.36 12.30
C ALA A 273 -6.62 -13.93 12.53
N TRP A 274 -7.24 -13.28 11.54
CA TRP A 274 -7.75 -11.92 11.72
C TRP A 274 -8.91 -11.88 12.72
N ARG A 275 -8.92 -10.86 13.58
CA ARG A 275 -9.89 -10.72 14.67
C ARG A 275 -10.71 -9.43 14.59
N CYS A 276 -10.38 -8.53 13.70
CA CYS A 276 -11.05 -7.24 13.53
C CYS A 276 -11.89 -7.22 12.25
N PRO A 277 -12.92 -6.35 12.17
CA PRO A 277 -13.62 -6.09 10.92
C PRO A 277 -12.67 -5.62 9.82
N VAL A 278 -12.85 -6.14 8.61
CA VAL A 278 -12.05 -5.80 7.43
C VAL A 278 -12.91 -5.05 6.43
N LEU A 279 -12.44 -3.88 5.98
CA LEU A 279 -13.00 -3.19 4.84
C LEU A 279 -12.10 -3.43 3.64
N LEU A 280 -12.56 -4.23 2.67
CA LEU A 280 -11.87 -4.41 1.41
C LEU A 280 -12.06 -3.16 0.56
N LEU A 281 -10.96 -2.51 0.21
CA LEU A 281 -10.89 -1.25 -0.53
C LEU A 281 -10.32 -1.51 -1.92
N GLN A 282 -11.10 -1.24 -2.96
CA GLN A 282 -10.73 -1.62 -4.33
C GLN A 282 -11.21 -0.59 -5.34
N GLY A 283 -10.33 -0.22 -6.28
CA GLY A 283 -10.75 0.51 -7.48
C GLY A 283 -11.57 -0.41 -8.39
N ARG A 284 -12.77 0.05 -8.77
CA ARG A 284 -13.68 -0.72 -9.64
C ARG A 284 -13.05 -1.05 -10.99
N ASP A 285 -12.29 -0.11 -11.52
CA ASP A 285 -11.73 -0.17 -12.86
C ASP A 285 -10.24 -0.51 -12.87
N ASP A 286 -9.69 -0.99 -11.73
CA ASP A 286 -8.29 -1.40 -11.67
C ASP A 286 -7.98 -2.41 -12.79
N PRO A 287 -7.08 -2.06 -13.73
CA PRO A 287 -6.76 -2.94 -14.85
C PRO A 287 -5.89 -4.13 -14.43
N ASN A 288 -5.39 -4.13 -13.21
CA ASN A 288 -4.44 -5.10 -12.70
C ASN A 288 -5.07 -6.06 -11.69
N GLN A 289 -6.02 -5.58 -10.90
CA GLN A 289 -6.65 -6.32 -9.81
C GLN A 289 -8.17 -6.26 -9.94
N PRO A 290 -8.81 -7.26 -10.58
CA PRO A 290 -10.25 -7.25 -10.82
C PRO A 290 -11.04 -7.18 -9.51
N HIS A 291 -12.04 -6.30 -9.45
CA HIS A 291 -12.90 -6.17 -8.28
C HIS A 291 -13.72 -7.43 -8.00
N GLU A 292 -13.96 -8.26 -9.00
CA GLU A 292 -14.65 -9.55 -8.87
C GLU A 292 -13.98 -10.49 -7.86
N PHE A 293 -12.69 -10.29 -7.61
CA PHE A 293 -11.97 -11.04 -6.57
C PHE A 293 -12.43 -10.70 -5.16
N TYR A 294 -12.94 -9.48 -4.96
CA TYR A 294 -13.35 -8.97 -3.65
C TYR A 294 -14.86 -9.10 -3.42
N THR A 295 -15.64 -9.20 -4.49
CA THR A 295 -17.10 -9.32 -4.41
C THR A 295 -17.57 -10.79 -4.43
N ASP A 296 -16.67 -11.75 -4.55
CA ASP A 296 -16.98 -13.17 -4.49
C ASP A 296 -17.48 -13.55 -3.09
N PRO A 297 -18.69 -14.11 -2.93
CA PRO A 297 -19.21 -14.53 -1.64
C PRO A 297 -18.26 -15.46 -0.87
N ALA A 298 -17.52 -16.33 -1.55
CA ALA A 298 -16.53 -17.22 -0.92
C ALA A 298 -15.37 -16.44 -0.25
N VAL A 299 -15.11 -15.22 -0.67
CA VAL A 299 -14.17 -14.31 0.00
C VAL A 299 -14.82 -13.70 1.24
N LEU A 300 -16.01 -13.15 1.07
CA LEU A 300 -16.71 -12.41 2.12
C LEU A 300 -17.06 -13.31 3.31
N ASP A 301 -17.51 -14.54 3.05
CA ASP A 301 -17.88 -15.52 4.08
C ASP A 301 -16.70 -15.94 4.99
N ARG A 302 -15.47 -15.65 4.58
CA ARG A 302 -14.27 -15.99 5.36
C ARG A 302 -13.77 -14.83 6.21
N LEU A 303 -14.26 -13.62 5.96
CA LEU A 303 -13.83 -12.45 6.72
C LEU A 303 -14.51 -12.39 8.09
N PRO A 304 -13.89 -11.74 9.09
CA PRO A 304 -14.51 -11.48 10.38
C PRO A 304 -15.85 -10.77 10.24
N VAL A 305 -16.73 -10.99 11.23
CA VAL A 305 -18.05 -10.33 11.29
C VAL A 305 -17.89 -8.80 11.25
N GLY A 306 -18.77 -8.14 10.53
CA GLY A 306 -18.71 -6.67 10.34
C GLY A 306 -17.82 -6.21 9.21
N SER A 307 -17.20 -7.16 8.47
CA SER A 307 -16.42 -6.85 7.27
C SER A 307 -17.32 -6.45 6.09
N ALA A 308 -16.76 -5.66 5.18
CA ALA A 308 -17.47 -5.14 4.00
C ALA A 308 -16.50 -4.93 2.82
N VAL A 309 -17.07 -4.61 1.66
CA VAL A 309 -16.33 -4.19 0.47
C VAL A 309 -16.77 -2.79 0.10
N HIS A 310 -15.82 -1.94 -0.28
CA HIS A 310 -16.07 -0.68 -0.95
C HIS A 310 -15.33 -0.66 -2.30
N LEU A 311 -16.06 -0.30 -3.36
CA LEU A 311 -15.52 -0.18 -4.71
C LEU A 311 -15.53 1.30 -5.11
N PHE A 312 -14.34 1.89 -5.16
CA PHE A 312 -14.15 3.27 -5.63
C PHE A 312 -14.42 3.40 -7.14
N ASP A 313 -14.96 4.51 -7.57
CA ASP A 313 -14.98 4.89 -8.98
C ASP A 313 -13.58 5.35 -9.43
N ALA A 314 -12.65 4.41 -9.48
CA ALA A 314 -11.22 4.62 -9.69
C ALA A 314 -10.55 3.38 -10.25
N GLY A 315 -9.30 3.56 -10.71
CA GLY A 315 -8.37 2.49 -11.04
C GLY A 315 -7.57 2.02 -9.82
N HIS A 316 -6.28 1.74 -10.05
CA HIS A 316 -5.40 1.19 -9.03
C HIS A 316 -5.12 2.18 -7.89
N PHE A 317 -4.92 3.46 -8.22
CA PHE A 317 -4.49 4.50 -7.28
C PHE A 317 -5.67 5.29 -6.69
N TRP A 318 -6.71 4.57 -6.21
CA TRP A 318 -7.91 5.19 -5.64
C TRP A 318 -7.63 6.25 -4.56
N PRO A 319 -6.55 6.23 -3.76
CA PRO A 319 -6.28 7.31 -2.81
C PRO A 319 -6.05 8.67 -3.50
N PHE A 320 -5.50 8.67 -4.72
CA PHE A 320 -5.27 9.85 -5.52
C PHE A 320 -6.36 10.11 -6.58
N GLU A 321 -6.96 9.04 -7.11
CA GLU A 321 -7.97 9.14 -8.17
C GLU A 321 -9.34 9.57 -7.63
N ALA A 322 -9.66 9.16 -6.40
CA ALA A 322 -10.93 9.44 -5.72
C ALA A 322 -10.70 9.94 -4.27
N PRO A 323 -9.92 11.02 -4.05
CA PRO A 323 -9.50 11.42 -2.70
C PRO A 323 -10.67 11.79 -1.79
N THR A 324 -11.69 12.47 -2.29
CA THR A 324 -12.86 12.85 -1.50
C THR A 324 -13.66 11.64 -1.05
N GLU A 325 -13.92 10.69 -1.96
CA GLU A 325 -14.60 9.43 -1.63
C GLU A 325 -13.76 8.59 -0.67
N THR A 326 -12.43 8.55 -0.89
CA THR A 326 -11.50 7.86 0.01
C THR A 326 -11.62 8.38 1.44
N VAL A 327 -11.55 9.69 1.64
CA VAL A 327 -11.69 10.32 2.95
C VAL A 327 -13.02 9.96 3.59
N GLN A 328 -14.13 10.14 2.88
CA GLN A 328 -15.48 9.82 3.39
C GLN A 328 -15.58 8.37 3.83
N VAL A 329 -15.13 7.44 3.02
CA VAL A 329 -15.17 5.98 3.33
C VAL A 329 -14.33 5.65 4.55
N LEU A 330 -13.16 6.26 4.68
CA LEU A 330 -12.29 6.04 5.84
C LEU A 330 -12.90 6.64 7.11
N GLU A 331 -13.47 7.85 7.05
CA GLU A 331 -14.18 8.46 8.20
C GLU A 331 -15.33 7.57 8.67
N GLU A 332 -16.19 7.12 7.76
CA GLU A 332 -17.29 6.22 8.07
C GLU A 332 -16.82 4.89 8.68
N PHE A 333 -15.75 4.32 8.15
CA PHE A 333 -15.21 3.06 8.64
C PHE A 333 -14.58 3.20 10.02
N LEU A 334 -13.82 4.27 10.24
CA LEU A 334 -13.13 4.52 11.51
C LEU A 334 -14.07 4.95 12.63
N ALA A 335 -15.19 5.61 12.30
CA ALA A 335 -16.19 6.06 13.28
C ALA A 335 -17.13 4.95 13.78
N ARG A 336 -17.20 3.79 13.12
CA ARG A 336 -18.09 2.69 13.56
C ARG A 336 -17.77 2.27 14.99
N GLU A 337 -18.79 2.08 15.82
CA GLU A 337 -18.59 1.51 17.14
C GLU A 337 -18.05 0.08 17.03
N THR A 338 -17.02 -0.23 17.80
CA THR A 338 -16.58 -1.61 17.98
C THR A 338 -17.54 -2.27 18.97
N HIS A 339 -18.45 -3.07 18.46
CA HIS A 339 -19.18 -3.97 19.35
C HIS A 339 -18.17 -4.93 19.98
N ALA A 340 -17.95 -4.73 21.29
CA ALA A 340 -17.11 -5.57 22.14
C ALA A 340 -17.69 -6.98 22.26
#